data_771bda2fc313fc07c1364a90564c3fcd
#
_entry.id   771bda2fc313fc07c1364a90564c3fcd
#
_cell.length_a   1.000
_cell.length_b   1.000
_cell.length_c   1.000
_cell.angle_alpha   90.00
_cell.angle_beta   90.00
_cell.angle_gamma   90.00
#
_symmetry.space_group_name_H-M   'P 1'
#
loop_
_entity.id
_entity.type
_entity.pdbx_description
1 polymer ?
#
loop_
_entity_poly.entity_id
_entity_poly.type
_entity_poly.pdbx_seq_one_letter_code
_entity_poly.pdbx_strand_id
1 'polypeptide(L)'
;ANGIMVTRRTRRWGGEVRQAVKVMDRQSQERVPMNDVILFDRDPRYIPRVAAVHDMCGYGKCSLTAAIPILSAAGCDVCPVPTALFSAHTRYSVFTFHDTTEILDGYLDAWRKENVDLDGVYSGFLGSAEQVAIIKRLYADYPHALRLVDPVMGDGGEIYATYTPELCEEMGTLVDGADVLMPNLTEASMLTGRTYPGQNIDNAEVNGIIDALLALGAKNVVLKGVDRQDGIIRNYVASATSGASGKQEIAHDKLPFMTHGTGDAFASALCGAVMAGRPLAESAHIAGEFVRHAMESTQFQPNHTERGVSFELNLDELTRLVRR
;
A
#
# COMPACT_ATOMS: atom_id res chain seq x y z
N ALA A 1 29.70 15.33 -19.24
CA ALA A 1 29.18 14.17 -18.51
C ALA A 1 28.59 14.67 -17.20
N ASN A 2 27.29 14.93 -17.17
CA ASN A 2 26.58 15.34 -15.97
C ASN A 2 25.80 14.10 -15.46
N GLY A 3 26.44 13.36 -14.54
CA GLY A 3 25.77 12.28 -13.84
C GLY A 3 24.81 12.83 -12.79
N ILE A 4 23.60 12.31 -12.72
CA ILE A 4 22.63 12.63 -11.67
C ILE A 4 23.06 11.87 -10.42
N MET A 5 23.30 12.60 -9.33
CA MET A 5 23.64 12.03 -8.04
C MET A 5 22.35 11.73 -7.30
N VAL A 6 22.04 10.44 -7.10
CA VAL A 6 20.96 10.01 -6.21
C VAL A 6 21.58 9.75 -4.84
N THR A 7 21.21 10.54 -3.84
CA THR A 7 21.65 10.32 -2.46
C THR A 7 20.69 9.36 -1.78
N ARG A 8 21.17 8.15 -1.44
CA ARG A 8 20.48 7.29 -0.48
C ARG A 8 20.82 7.77 0.93
N ARG A 9 19.83 8.01 1.76
CA ARG A 9 20.04 8.22 3.20
C ARG A 9 20.10 6.86 3.88
N THR A 10 21.26 6.53 4.40
CA THR A 10 21.40 5.48 5.44
C THR A 10 21.49 6.17 6.77
N ARG A 11 20.56 5.96 7.69
CA ARG A 11 20.65 6.44 9.06
C ARG A 11 21.41 5.43 9.91
N ARG A 12 22.57 5.82 10.38
CA ARG A 12 23.29 5.13 11.48
C ARG A 12 23.10 5.92 12.76
N TRP A 13 22.96 5.21 13.86
CA TRP A 13 23.00 5.80 15.20
C TRP A 13 24.28 6.64 15.37
N GLY A 14 24.13 7.94 15.58
CA GLY A 14 25.23 8.83 15.97
C GLY A 14 25.85 9.72 14.90
N GLY A 15 25.27 9.86 13.70
CA GLY A 15 25.75 10.82 12.71
C GLY A 15 25.24 10.56 11.30
N GLU A 16 24.98 11.63 10.55
CA GLU A 16 24.69 11.55 9.12
C GLU A 16 25.96 11.13 8.36
N VAL A 17 25.98 9.95 7.79
CA VAL A 17 26.99 9.57 6.80
C VAL A 17 26.36 9.70 5.42
N ARG A 18 26.72 10.76 4.71
CA ARG A 18 26.37 10.90 3.29
C ARG A 18 27.34 10.04 2.48
N GLN A 19 26.88 8.88 2.02
CA GLN A 19 27.58 8.16 0.96
C GLN A 19 27.06 8.63 -0.39
N ALA A 20 27.91 9.28 -1.18
CA ALA A 20 27.63 9.61 -2.57
C ALA A 20 27.75 8.32 -3.43
N VAL A 21 26.64 7.82 -3.92
CA VAL A 21 26.64 6.75 -4.91
C VAL A 21 26.74 7.40 -6.29
N LYS A 22 27.79 7.05 -7.04
CA LYS A 22 27.99 7.50 -8.42
C LYS A 22 26.95 6.83 -9.32
N VAL A 23 25.97 7.57 -9.83
CA VAL A 23 25.02 7.07 -10.81
C VAL A 23 25.67 7.12 -12.19
N MET A 24 25.71 5.97 -12.85
CA MET A 24 26.27 5.81 -14.19
C MET A 24 25.36 6.45 -15.26
N ASP A 25 25.96 6.81 -16.37
CA ASP A 25 25.41 7.52 -17.51
C ASP A 25 24.16 6.86 -18.12
N ARG A 26 23.21 7.67 -18.60
CA ARG A 26 21.90 7.27 -19.14
C ARG A 26 21.91 6.32 -20.35
N GLN A 27 23.07 5.93 -20.87
CA GLN A 27 23.16 5.07 -22.06
C GLN A 27 23.35 3.57 -21.78
N SER A 28 23.53 3.16 -20.52
CA SER A 28 23.52 1.76 -20.10
C SER A 28 22.66 1.59 -18.85
N GLN A 29 21.34 1.74 -18.96
CA GLN A 29 20.42 1.27 -17.93
C GLN A 29 20.46 -0.27 -17.97
N GLU A 30 21.35 -0.89 -17.21
CA GLU A 30 21.18 -2.30 -16.84
C GLU A 30 19.80 -2.41 -16.17
N ARG A 31 18.92 -3.21 -16.77
CA ARG A 31 17.58 -3.49 -16.25
C ARG A 31 17.74 -4.21 -14.91
N VAL A 32 17.31 -3.58 -13.83
CA VAL A 32 17.31 -4.19 -12.50
C VAL A 32 16.26 -5.30 -12.48
N PRO A 33 16.61 -6.55 -12.20
CA PRO A 33 15.64 -7.62 -12.00
C PRO A 33 14.64 -7.23 -10.88
N MET A 34 13.37 -7.61 -11.01
CA MET A 34 12.35 -7.27 -10.00
C MET A 34 12.70 -7.76 -8.59
N ASN A 35 13.42 -8.89 -8.49
CA ASN A 35 13.87 -9.43 -7.20
C ASN A 35 14.91 -8.55 -6.49
N ASP A 36 15.49 -7.55 -7.18
CA ASP A 36 16.53 -6.68 -6.64
C ASP A 36 16.02 -5.24 -6.38
N VAL A 37 14.71 -4.98 -6.57
CA VAL A 37 14.10 -3.66 -6.32
C VAL A 37 13.87 -3.48 -4.82
N ILE A 38 14.87 -2.93 -4.13
CA ILE A 38 14.80 -2.56 -2.71
C ILE A 38 14.54 -1.06 -2.64
N LEU A 39 13.41 -0.67 -2.02
CA LEU A 39 12.97 0.72 -1.92
C LEU A 39 13.45 1.39 -0.64
N PHE A 40 13.62 0.63 0.44
CA PHE A 40 14.07 1.11 1.73
C PHE A 40 15.27 0.29 2.20
N ASP A 41 16.43 0.94 2.36
CA ASP A 41 17.65 0.30 2.87
C ASP A 41 17.66 0.41 4.40
N ARG A 42 17.18 -0.63 5.09
CA ARG A 42 16.98 -0.65 6.53
C ARG A 42 18.20 -1.18 7.28
N ASP A 43 18.78 -0.38 8.20
CA ASP A 43 19.63 -0.95 9.27
C ASP A 43 18.74 -1.86 10.16
N PRO A 44 19.12 -3.11 10.45
CA PRO A 44 18.32 -4.05 11.25
C PRO A 44 17.92 -3.55 12.65
N ARG A 45 18.64 -2.57 13.18
CA ARG A 45 18.39 -1.95 14.49
C ARG A 45 17.49 -0.72 14.42
N TYR A 46 17.25 -0.20 13.20
CA TYR A 46 16.44 0.98 13.00
C TYR A 46 14.95 0.59 12.90
N ILE A 47 14.10 1.37 13.56
CA ILE A 47 12.64 1.22 13.49
C ILE A 47 12.11 2.33 12.60
N PRO A 48 11.68 2.04 11.35
CA PRO A 48 11.17 3.06 10.43
C PRO A 48 9.81 3.58 10.92
N ARG A 49 9.61 4.90 10.82
CA ARG A 49 8.35 5.57 11.13
C ARG A 49 7.48 5.69 9.90
N VAL A 50 6.26 5.20 10.01
CA VAL A 50 5.30 5.19 8.91
C VAL A 50 4.03 5.91 9.34
N ALA A 51 3.71 7.03 8.67
CA ALA A 51 2.40 7.63 8.77
C ALA A 51 1.38 6.74 8.07
N ALA A 52 0.43 6.18 8.82
CA ALA A 52 -0.67 5.38 8.28
C ALA A 52 -1.92 6.26 8.19
N VAL A 53 -2.29 6.62 6.95
CA VAL A 53 -3.35 7.59 6.65
C VAL A 53 -4.59 6.84 6.17
N HIS A 54 -5.50 6.53 7.08
CA HIS A 54 -6.72 5.76 6.83
C HIS A 54 -7.81 6.15 7.82
N ASP A 55 -9.05 5.72 7.59
CA ASP A 55 -10.09 5.79 8.61
C ASP A 55 -9.80 4.86 9.80
N MET A 56 -10.40 5.17 10.93
CA MET A 56 -10.43 4.32 12.12
C MET A 56 -11.80 3.65 12.23
N CYS A 57 -11.85 2.35 12.02
CA CYS A 57 -13.06 1.55 12.15
C CYS A 57 -13.12 0.88 13.53
N GLY A 58 -14.15 1.17 14.34
CA GLY A 58 -14.30 0.62 15.70
C GLY A 58 -14.62 -0.87 15.70
N TYR A 59 -15.62 -1.30 14.92
CA TYR A 59 -16.02 -2.70 14.79
C TYR A 59 -15.93 -3.16 13.34
N GLY A 60 -14.96 -3.99 13.05
CA GLY A 60 -14.56 -4.43 11.71
C GLY A 60 -13.04 -4.51 11.66
N LYS A 61 -12.50 -5.20 10.65
CA LYS A 61 -11.05 -5.39 10.49
C LYS A 61 -10.62 -4.79 9.15
N CYS A 62 -10.43 -3.48 9.15
CA CYS A 62 -10.04 -2.70 7.99
C CYS A 62 -9.25 -1.46 8.41
N SER A 63 -8.67 -0.79 7.46
CA SER A 63 -8.06 0.52 7.61
C SER A 63 -7.06 0.58 8.78
N LEU A 64 -7.08 1.57 9.66
CA LEU A 64 -6.11 1.70 10.78
C LEU A 64 -6.15 0.53 11.76
N THR A 65 -7.31 -0.10 11.99
CA THR A 65 -7.39 -1.26 12.90
C THR A 65 -6.70 -2.50 12.36
N ALA A 66 -6.45 -2.58 11.06
CA ALA A 66 -5.60 -3.58 10.43
C ALA A 66 -4.16 -3.05 10.24
N ALA A 67 -4.00 -1.83 9.75
CA ALA A 67 -2.69 -1.27 9.41
C ALA A 67 -1.75 -1.17 10.64
N ILE A 68 -2.26 -0.66 11.78
CA ILE A 68 -1.44 -0.49 12.99
C ILE A 68 -0.82 -1.80 13.47
N PRO A 69 -1.58 -2.87 13.77
CA PRO A 69 -0.98 -4.11 14.26
C PRO A 69 -0.09 -4.81 13.23
N ILE A 70 -0.45 -4.75 11.93
CA ILE A 70 0.30 -5.43 10.88
C ILE A 70 1.65 -4.74 10.64
N LEU A 71 1.67 -3.40 10.48
CA LEU A 71 2.90 -2.64 10.34
C LEU A 71 3.80 -2.76 11.58
N SER A 72 3.20 -2.73 12.78
CA SER A 72 3.96 -2.92 14.04
C SER A 72 4.60 -4.30 14.10
N ALA A 73 3.89 -5.37 13.70
CA ALA A 73 4.44 -6.73 13.62
C ALA A 73 5.58 -6.83 12.61
N ALA A 74 5.52 -6.06 11.51
CA ALA A 74 6.61 -5.94 10.54
C ALA A 74 7.80 -5.09 11.04
N GLY A 75 7.68 -4.49 12.22
CA GLY A 75 8.76 -3.73 12.88
C GLY A 75 8.80 -2.26 12.51
N CYS A 76 7.65 -1.66 12.21
CA CYS A 76 7.50 -0.22 12.00
C CYS A 76 6.98 0.48 13.26
N ASP A 77 7.42 1.72 13.48
CA ASP A 77 6.78 2.68 14.39
C ASP A 77 5.65 3.37 13.62
N VAL A 78 4.41 3.03 13.96
CA VAL A 78 3.22 3.48 13.22
C VAL A 78 2.71 4.78 13.81
N CYS A 79 2.62 5.82 12.97
CA CYS A 79 2.08 7.13 13.30
C CYS A 79 0.69 7.26 12.64
N PRO A 80 -0.42 6.97 13.36
CA PRO A 80 -1.75 6.98 12.75
C PRO A 80 -2.21 8.39 12.41
N VAL A 81 -2.81 8.54 11.21
CA VAL A 81 -3.49 9.76 10.74
C VAL A 81 -4.93 9.38 10.39
N PRO A 82 -5.88 9.50 11.34
CA PRO A 82 -7.25 9.07 11.11
C PRO A 82 -8.00 10.07 10.22
N THR A 83 -8.40 9.62 9.04
CA THR A 83 -9.15 10.43 8.04
C THR A 83 -10.65 10.48 8.33
N ALA A 84 -11.16 9.47 9.03
CA ALA A 84 -12.52 9.39 9.50
C ALA A 84 -12.63 8.45 10.70
N LEU A 85 -13.71 8.57 11.47
CA LEU A 85 -14.08 7.64 12.52
C LEU A 85 -15.37 6.93 12.14
N PHE A 86 -15.32 5.62 12.02
CA PHE A 86 -16.50 4.76 11.86
C PHE A 86 -16.74 3.95 13.13
N SER A 87 -17.96 3.91 13.63
CA SER A 87 -18.29 3.03 14.77
C SER A 87 -18.24 1.56 14.38
N ALA A 88 -18.56 1.24 13.12
CA ALA A 88 -18.48 -0.10 12.54
C ALA A 88 -18.21 0.01 11.02
N HIS A 89 -17.72 -1.08 10.42
CA HIS A 89 -17.52 -1.18 8.98
C HIS A 89 -18.86 -0.97 8.23
N THR A 90 -18.80 -0.34 7.07
CA THR A 90 -19.98 0.02 6.25
C THR A 90 -20.80 -1.17 5.74
N ARG A 91 -20.31 -2.40 5.89
CA ARG A 91 -21.10 -3.63 5.66
C ARG A 91 -22.16 -3.90 6.73
N TYR A 92 -21.99 -3.34 7.93
CA TYR A 92 -23.03 -3.42 8.95
C TYR A 92 -24.17 -2.45 8.63
N SER A 93 -25.39 -2.87 8.95
CA SER A 93 -26.59 -2.06 8.68
C SER A 93 -26.69 -0.81 9.53
N VAL A 94 -25.97 -0.75 10.65
CA VAL A 94 -25.91 0.39 11.56
C VAL A 94 -24.47 0.76 11.84
N PHE A 95 -24.08 1.96 11.48
CA PHE A 95 -22.81 2.57 11.84
C PHE A 95 -22.96 4.08 11.95
N THR A 96 -22.06 4.72 12.67
CA THR A 96 -21.89 6.17 12.68
C THR A 96 -20.60 6.53 11.96
N PHE A 97 -20.59 7.70 11.34
CA PHE A 97 -19.46 8.23 10.59
C PHE A 97 -19.16 9.65 11.06
N HIS A 98 -17.89 9.96 11.23
CA HIS A 98 -17.42 11.31 11.52
C HIS A 98 -16.19 11.58 10.66
N ASP A 99 -16.27 12.54 9.76
CA ASP A 99 -15.17 13.05 8.96
C ASP A 99 -14.23 13.88 9.83
N THR A 100 -12.92 13.74 9.66
CA THR A 100 -11.91 14.44 10.45
C THR A 100 -11.23 15.58 9.68
N THR A 101 -11.74 15.95 8.51
CA THR A 101 -11.12 16.97 7.62
C THR A 101 -10.80 18.27 8.35
N GLU A 102 -11.74 18.76 9.18
CA GLU A 102 -11.58 20.05 9.90
C GLU A 102 -10.38 20.06 10.87
N ILE A 103 -9.97 18.92 11.42
CA ILE A 103 -8.86 18.84 12.38
C ILE A 103 -7.55 18.38 11.76
N LEU A 104 -7.58 17.83 10.55
CA LEU A 104 -6.47 17.10 9.97
C LEU A 104 -5.26 17.99 9.69
N ASP A 105 -5.47 19.21 9.20
CA ASP A 105 -4.38 20.19 9.02
C ASP A 105 -3.71 20.54 10.35
N GLY A 106 -4.48 20.85 11.39
CA GLY A 106 -3.94 21.14 12.72
C GLY A 106 -3.22 19.96 13.35
N TYR A 107 -3.70 18.74 13.08
CA TYR A 107 -3.07 17.51 13.51
C TYR A 107 -1.67 17.35 12.90
N LEU A 108 -1.54 17.54 11.59
CA LEU A 108 -0.25 17.44 10.89
C LEU A 108 0.66 18.64 11.15
N ASP A 109 0.10 19.83 11.40
CA ASP A 109 0.86 21.01 11.81
C ASP A 109 1.60 20.80 13.14
N ALA A 110 0.98 20.08 14.08
CA ALA A 110 1.65 19.71 15.33
C ALA A 110 2.91 18.86 15.06
N TRP A 111 2.84 17.94 14.11
CA TRP A 111 4.01 17.13 13.71
C TRP A 111 5.13 17.96 13.09
N ARG A 112 4.79 18.94 12.25
CA ARG A 112 5.77 19.89 11.68
C ARG A 112 6.47 20.69 12.78
N LYS A 113 5.71 21.20 13.77
CA LYS A 113 6.24 21.98 14.89
C LYS A 113 7.16 21.16 15.80
N GLU A 114 6.84 19.89 16.00
CA GLU A 114 7.67 18.95 16.78
C GLU A 114 8.81 18.35 15.97
N ASN A 115 8.98 18.73 14.68
CA ASN A 115 9.99 18.19 13.79
C ASN A 115 9.95 16.66 13.70
N VAL A 116 8.74 16.10 13.66
CA VAL A 116 8.55 14.65 13.42
C VAL A 116 9.22 14.29 12.12
N ASP A 117 9.90 13.16 12.08
CA ASP A 117 10.55 12.63 10.88
C ASP A 117 9.88 11.31 10.49
N LEU A 118 9.58 11.15 9.20
CA LEU A 118 8.88 9.99 8.65
C LEU A 118 9.75 9.32 7.57
N ASP A 119 9.77 8.00 7.56
CA ASP A 119 10.42 7.18 6.53
C ASP A 119 9.43 6.73 5.45
N GLY A 120 8.14 6.69 5.78
CA GLY A 120 7.08 6.33 4.85
C GLY A 120 5.75 7.00 5.18
N VAL A 121 4.95 7.23 4.15
CA VAL A 121 3.55 7.63 4.25
C VAL A 121 2.73 6.60 3.49
N TYR A 122 1.92 5.83 4.20
CA TYR A 122 1.02 4.84 3.65
C TYR A 122 -0.41 5.39 3.70
N SER A 123 -0.94 5.79 2.54
CA SER A 123 -2.29 6.32 2.39
C SER A 123 -3.25 5.26 1.84
N GLY A 124 -4.45 5.25 2.39
CA GLY A 124 -5.57 4.43 1.95
C GLY A 124 -6.85 5.26 1.85
N PHE A 125 -7.88 4.94 2.64
CA PHE A 125 -9.16 5.62 2.58
C PHE A 125 -9.03 7.11 2.95
N LEU A 126 -9.57 7.97 2.08
CA LEU A 126 -9.75 9.40 2.30
C LEU A 126 -11.23 9.76 2.15
N GLY A 127 -11.74 10.61 3.03
CA GLY A 127 -13.16 10.94 3.11
C GLY A 127 -13.58 12.10 2.19
N SER A 128 -12.64 12.90 1.67
CA SER A 128 -12.94 14.08 0.87
C SER A 128 -11.79 14.49 -0.05
N ALA A 129 -12.11 15.27 -1.10
CA ALA A 129 -11.10 15.88 -1.98
C ALA A 129 -10.15 16.84 -1.21
N GLU A 130 -10.65 17.50 -0.16
CA GLU A 130 -9.84 18.34 0.71
C GLU A 130 -8.77 17.52 1.44
N GLN A 131 -9.12 16.32 1.91
CA GLN A 131 -8.14 15.40 2.51
C GLN A 131 -7.06 15.00 1.52
N VAL A 132 -7.39 14.76 0.25
CA VAL A 132 -6.39 14.48 -0.79
C VAL A 132 -5.38 15.63 -0.88
N ALA A 133 -5.85 16.89 -0.88
CA ALA A 133 -4.97 18.06 -0.88
C ALA A 133 -4.08 18.13 0.38
N ILE A 134 -4.62 17.78 1.56
CA ILE A 134 -3.86 17.71 2.81
C ILE A 134 -2.76 16.64 2.72
N ILE A 135 -3.06 15.47 2.18
CA ILE A 135 -2.07 14.39 2.05
C ILE A 135 -1.00 14.72 1.01
N LYS A 136 -1.33 15.45 -0.06
CA LYS A 136 -0.33 16.00 -0.98
C LYS A 136 0.65 16.96 -0.28
N ARG A 137 0.14 17.79 0.65
CA ARG A 137 1.01 18.63 1.49
C ARG A 137 1.88 17.78 2.42
N LEU A 138 1.33 16.72 3.03
CA LEU A 138 2.10 15.78 3.84
C LEU A 138 3.25 15.18 3.02
N TYR A 139 3.03 14.77 1.76
CA TYR A 139 4.10 14.29 0.90
C TYR A 139 5.16 15.36 0.60
N ALA A 140 4.78 16.62 0.48
CA ALA A 140 5.69 17.72 0.27
C ALA A 140 6.53 18.04 1.51
N ASP A 141 5.95 17.91 2.69
CA ASP A 141 6.63 18.12 3.98
C ASP A 141 7.68 17.04 4.26
N TYR A 142 7.43 15.81 3.79
CA TYR A 142 8.33 14.66 3.97
C TYR A 142 8.81 14.09 2.63
N PRO A 143 9.59 14.85 1.84
CA PRO A 143 9.98 14.47 0.48
C PRO A 143 10.90 13.24 0.41
N HIS A 144 11.41 12.79 1.56
CA HIS A 144 12.26 11.60 1.68
C HIS A 144 11.50 10.35 2.08
N ALA A 145 10.29 10.52 2.60
CA ALA A 145 9.44 9.39 2.97
C ALA A 145 8.96 8.67 1.71
N LEU A 146 8.93 7.34 1.75
CA LEU A 146 8.33 6.55 0.68
C LEU A 146 6.82 6.81 0.61
N ARG A 147 6.30 7.05 -0.59
CA ARG A 147 4.87 7.20 -0.87
C ARG A 147 4.28 5.85 -1.23
N LEU A 148 3.59 5.24 -0.27
CA LEU A 148 2.94 3.93 -0.39
C LEU A 148 1.45 4.18 -0.52
N VAL A 149 0.91 4.06 -1.74
CA VAL A 149 -0.46 4.50 -2.07
C VAL A 149 -1.35 3.30 -2.33
N ASP A 150 -2.31 3.07 -1.44
CA ASP A 150 -3.47 2.21 -1.69
C ASP A 150 -4.64 3.10 -2.12
N PRO A 151 -5.00 3.15 -3.41
CA PRO A 151 -5.97 4.09 -3.93
C PRO A 151 -7.40 3.60 -3.70
N VAL A 152 -7.77 3.42 -2.42
CA VAL A 152 -9.06 2.86 -2.01
C VAL A 152 -10.21 3.67 -2.59
N MET A 153 -10.98 3.07 -3.52
CA MET A 153 -12.13 3.72 -4.18
C MET A 153 -13.29 2.78 -4.45
N GLY A 154 -13.02 1.48 -4.59
CA GLY A 154 -14.07 0.52 -4.96
C GLY A 154 -13.57 -0.92 -5.02
N ASP A 155 -14.49 -1.85 -5.21
CA ASP A 155 -14.21 -3.27 -5.37
C ASP A 155 -15.29 -3.95 -6.22
N GLY A 156 -14.93 -5.08 -6.88
CA GLY A 156 -15.87 -5.86 -7.70
C GLY A 156 -16.49 -5.11 -8.90
N GLY A 157 -15.83 -4.04 -9.37
CA GLY A 157 -16.32 -3.19 -10.46
C GLY A 157 -17.22 -2.03 -9.99
N GLU A 158 -17.44 -1.88 -8.70
CA GLU A 158 -18.31 -0.87 -8.11
C GLU A 158 -17.52 0.11 -7.23
N ILE A 159 -17.93 1.39 -7.29
CA ILE A 159 -17.40 2.46 -6.40
C ILE A 159 -18.03 2.30 -5.03
N TYR A 160 -17.26 2.50 -3.97
CA TYR A 160 -17.80 2.51 -2.61
C TYR A 160 -18.83 3.64 -2.40
N ALA A 161 -19.89 3.35 -1.66
CA ALA A 161 -21.02 4.28 -1.45
C ALA A 161 -20.62 5.62 -0.79
N THR A 162 -19.46 5.68 -0.16
CA THR A 162 -18.89 6.89 0.46
C THR A 162 -18.09 7.75 -0.51
N TYR A 163 -17.85 7.28 -1.74
CA TYR A 163 -17.07 7.99 -2.75
C TYR A 163 -17.96 8.70 -3.78
N THR A 164 -17.50 9.87 -4.23
CA THR A 164 -18.08 10.60 -5.36
C THR A 164 -17.14 10.53 -6.56
N PRO A 165 -17.62 10.77 -7.79
CA PRO A 165 -16.75 10.84 -8.97
C PRO A 165 -15.60 11.85 -8.81
N GLU A 166 -15.87 13.00 -8.19
CA GLU A 166 -14.89 14.06 -7.93
C GLU A 166 -13.79 13.57 -6.97
N LEU A 167 -14.17 12.84 -5.92
CA LEU A 167 -13.19 12.27 -4.99
C LEU A 167 -12.34 11.20 -5.69
N CYS A 168 -12.92 10.38 -6.55
CA CYS A 168 -12.17 9.39 -7.32
C CYS A 168 -11.15 10.05 -8.27
N GLU A 169 -11.52 11.16 -8.91
CA GLU A 169 -10.61 11.95 -9.75
C GLU A 169 -9.45 12.50 -8.94
N GLU A 170 -9.74 13.11 -7.78
CA GLU A 170 -8.70 13.62 -6.89
C GLU A 170 -7.78 12.52 -6.35
N MET A 171 -8.31 11.35 -5.97
CA MET A 171 -7.53 10.17 -5.57
C MET A 171 -6.52 9.76 -6.66
N GLY A 172 -6.93 9.85 -7.94
CA GLY A 172 -6.05 9.61 -9.08
C GLY A 172 -4.80 10.50 -9.09
N THR A 173 -4.88 11.69 -8.50
CA THR A 173 -3.75 12.61 -8.44
C THR A 173 -2.64 12.20 -7.46
N LEU A 174 -2.89 11.20 -6.59
CA LEU A 174 -1.89 10.61 -5.69
C LEU A 174 -0.99 9.58 -6.40
N VAL A 175 -1.33 9.16 -7.61
CA VAL A 175 -0.60 8.16 -8.39
C VAL A 175 0.76 8.69 -8.82
N ASP A 176 0.82 9.97 -9.24
CA ASP A 176 2.06 10.58 -9.71
C ASP A 176 3.10 10.69 -8.59
N GLY A 177 4.24 10.07 -8.83
CA GLY A 177 5.34 10.00 -7.87
C GLY A 177 5.16 8.98 -6.75
N ALA A 178 4.11 8.15 -6.75
CA ALA A 178 3.99 7.03 -5.83
C ALA A 178 5.17 6.07 -5.96
N ASP A 179 5.87 5.79 -4.84
CA ASP A 179 6.95 4.81 -4.83
C ASP A 179 6.41 3.38 -4.97
N VAL A 180 5.24 3.10 -4.38
CA VAL A 180 4.46 1.89 -4.62
C VAL A 180 2.99 2.25 -4.71
N LEU A 181 2.35 1.94 -5.83
CA LEU A 181 0.91 2.03 -6.03
C LEU A 181 0.30 0.62 -5.94
N MET A 182 -0.73 0.44 -5.10
CA MET A 182 -1.28 -0.88 -4.74
C MET A 182 -2.78 -1.03 -5.07
N PRO A 183 -3.23 -0.81 -6.30
CA PRO A 183 -4.65 -0.91 -6.63
C PRO A 183 -5.13 -2.36 -6.70
N ASN A 184 -6.42 -2.57 -6.42
CA ASN A 184 -7.14 -3.74 -6.93
C ASN A 184 -7.53 -3.52 -8.40
N LEU A 185 -8.17 -4.51 -9.03
CA LEU A 185 -8.53 -4.43 -10.45
C LEU A 185 -9.59 -3.34 -10.74
N THR A 186 -10.52 -3.08 -9.81
CA THR A 186 -11.52 -2.01 -9.91
C THR A 186 -10.86 -0.65 -9.89
N GLU A 187 -10.02 -0.42 -8.90
CA GLU A 187 -9.26 0.82 -8.71
C GLU A 187 -8.33 1.08 -9.90
N ALA A 188 -7.64 0.05 -10.36
CA ALA A 188 -6.77 0.13 -11.54
C ALA A 188 -7.54 0.51 -12.80
N SER A 189 -8.75 -0.05 -12.98
CA SER A 189 -9.62 0.29 -14.11
C SER A 189 -10.08 1.75 -14.03
N MET A 190 -10.48 2.22 -12.86
CA MET A 190 -10.89 3.61 -12.63
C MET A 190 -9.74 4.59 -12.91
N LEU A 191 -8.56 4.36 -12.34
CA LEU A 191 -7.38 5.20 -12.51
C LEU A 191 -6.93 5.30 -13.97
N THR A 192 -7.09 4.23 -14.75
CA THR A 192 -6.68 4.18 -16.15
C THR A 192 -7.78 4.54 -17.14
N GLY A 193 -9.01 4.83 -16.67
CA GLY A 193 -10.16 5.09 -17.50
C GLY A 193 -10.62 3.89 -18.35
N ARG A 194 -10.27 2.67 -17.94
CA ARG A 194 -10.63 1.41 -18.61
C ARG A 194 -11.90 0.83 -18.03
N THR A 195 -12.62 0.09 -18.86
CA THR A 195 -13.75 -0.70 -18.36
C THR A 195 -13.24 -1.81 -17.44
N TYR A 196 -13.93 -2.04 -16.31
CA TYR A 196 -13.63 -3.15 -15.42
C TYR A 196 -13.80 -4.48 -16.15
N PRO A 197 -12.75 -5.30 -16.29
CA PRO A 197 -12.78 -6.50 -17.15
C PRO A 197 -13.47 -7.70 -16.47
N GLY A 198 -13.81 -7.60 -15.18
CA GLY A 198 -14.31 -8.73 -14.42
C GLY A 198 -13.24 -9.80 -14.18
N GLN A 199 -13.72 -11.04 -14.01
CA GLN A 199 -12.86 -12.17 -13.64
C GLN A 199 -12.23 -12.90 -14.84
N ASN A 200 -12.63 -12.56 -16.06
CA ASN A 200 -12.13 -13.19 -17.30
C ASN A 200 -10.90 -12.45 -17.89
N ILE A 201 -10.20 -11.68 -17.06
CA ILE A 201 -9.05 -10.91 -17.50
C ILE A 201 -7.88 -11.82 -17.88
N ASP A 202 -7.31 -11.58 -19.05
CA ASP A 202 -6.09 -12.28 -19.50
C ASP A 202 -4.81 -11.52 -19.14
N ASN A 203 -3.65 -12.15 -19.43
CA ASN A 203 -2.35 -11.54 -19.12
C ASN A 203 -2.05 -10.30 -19.98
N ALA A 204 -2.60 -10.20 -21.19
CA ALA A 204 -2.38 -9.05 -22.05
C ALA A 204 -3.12 -7.82 -21.51
N GLU A 205 -4.36 -8.01 -21.05
CA GLU A 205 -5.16 -6.97 -20.40
C GLU A 205 -4.53 -6.51 -19.08
N VAL A 206 -4.11 -7.46 -18.21
CA VAL A 206 -3.37 -7.15 -16.97
C VAL A 206 -2.12 -6.33 -17.27
N ASN A 207 -1.33 -6.75 -18.25
CA ASN A 207 -0.13 -6.02 -18.64
C ASN A 207 -0.44 -4.61 -19.17
N GLY A 208 -1.51 -4.47 -19.95
CA GLY A 208 -1.96 -3.17 -20.46
C GLY A 208 -2.43 -2.22 -19.36
N ILE A 209 -3.09 -2.73 -18.31
CA ILE A 209 -3.48 -1.96 -17.12
C ILE A 209 -2.23 -1.50 -16.36
N ILE A 210 -1.29 -2.40 -16.09
CA ILE A 210 -0.05 -2.08 -15.37
C ILE A 210 0.76 -1.03 -16.12
N ASP A 211 0.90 -1.16 -17.45
CA ASP A 211 1.62 -0.17 -18.26
C ASP A 211 0.95 1.21 -18.20
N ALA A 212 -0.37 1.25 -18.19
CA ALA A 212 -1.12 2.49 -18.05
C ALA A 212 -0.92 3.13 -16.66
N LEU A 213 -0.91 2.34 -15.58
CA LEU A 213 -0.64 2.82 -14.22
C LEU A 213 0.78 3.39 -14.09
N LEU A 214 1.77 2.73 -14.66
CA LEU A 214 3.15 3.24 -14.70
C LEU A 214 3.24 4.53 -15.54
N ALA A 215 2.48 4.63 -16.63
CA ALA A 215 2.43 5.84 -17.46
C ALA A 215 1.78 7.05 -16.75
N LEU A 216 0.92 6.81 -15.73
CA LEU A 216 0.36 7.85 -14.87
C LEU A 216 1.38 8.39 -13.83
N GLY A 217 2.60 7.88 -13.80
CA GLY A 217 3.68 8.39 -12.95
C GLY A 217 4.00 7.53 -11.72
N ALA A 218 3.33 6.41 -11.50
CA ALA A 218 3.73 5.45 -10.45
C ALA A 218 5.12 4.87 -10.76
N LYS A 219 6.00 4.82 -9.76
CA LYS A 219 7.35 4.23 -9.92
C LYS A 219 7.31 2.71 -9.90
N ASN A 220 6.47 2.17 -9.05
CA ASN A 220 6.21 0.73 -8.96
C ASN A 220 4.73 0.48 -8.76
N VAL A 221 4.22 -0.61 -9.32
CA VAL A 221 2.82 -1.04 -9.21
C VAL A 221 2.76 -2.44 -8.63
N VAL A 222 1.88 -2.64 -7.66
CA VAL A 222 1.46 -3.96 -7.16
C VAL A 222 -0.04 -4.06 -7.38
N LEU A 223 -0.45 -4.60 -8.53
CA LEU A 223 -1.87 -4.88 -8.82
C LEU A 223 -2.28 -6.09 -7.99
N LYS A 224 -3.16 -5.86 -7.00
CA LYS A 224 -3.50 -6.86 -5.98
C LYS A 224 -4.80 -7.61 -6.27
N GLY A 225 -4.87 -8.88 -5.86
CA GLY A 225 -6.11 -9.60 -5.71
C GLY A 225 -6.81 -10.00 -7.01
N VAL A 226 -6.09 -10.21 -8.11
CA VAL A 226 -6.67 -10.65 -9.38
C VAL A 226 -7.11 -12.11 -9.25
N ASP A 227 -8.43 -12.32 -9.33
CA ASP A 227 -9.10 -13.62 -9.23
C ASP A 227 -9.71 -14.00 -10.58
N ARG A 228 -9.27 -15.11 -11.15
CA ARG A 228 -9.78 -15.67 -12.41
C ARG A 228 -10.71 -16.86 -12.22
N GLN A 229 -11.20 -17.06 -11.00
CA GLN A 229 -12.08 -18.21 -10.62
C GLN A 229 -11.46 -19.60 -10.82
N ASP A 230 -10.14 -19.68 -10.87
CA ASP A 230 -9.38 -20.92 -11.03
C ASP A 230 -8.79 -21.45 -9.72
N GLY A 231 -9.21 -20.91 -8.60
CA GLY A 231 -8.72 -21.28 -7.27
C GLY A 231 -7.41 -20.60 -6.87
N ILE A 232 -6.97 -19.57 -7.62
CA ILE A 232 -5.73 -18.85 -7.38
C ILE A 232 -5.99 -17.34 -7.32
N ILE A 233 -5.41 -16.68 -6.34
CA ILE A 233 -5.31 -15.21 -6.26
C ILE A 233 -3.94 -14.81 -6.77
N ARG A 234 -3.91 -13.84 -7.69
CA ARG A 234 -2.68 -13.33 -8.30
C ARG A 234 -2.44 -11.88 -7.93
N ASN A 235 -1.18 -11.59 -7.61
CA ASN A 235 -0.70 -10.22 -7.47
C ASN A 235 0.37 -9.99 -8.53
N TYR A 236 0.36 -8.84 -9.19
CA TYR A 236 1.32 -8.52 -10.24
C TYR A 236 2.19 -7.37 -9.80
N VAL A 237 3.49 -7.55 -9.86
CA VAL A 237 4.49 -6.56 -9.47
C VAL A 237 5.21 -6.06 -10.71
N ALA A 238 5.33 -4.74 -10.84
CA ALA A 238 6.03 -4.10 -11.94
C ALA A 238 6.75 -2.83 -11.47
N SER A 239 7.87 -2.51 -12.13
CA SER A 239 8.63 -1.28 -11.90
C SER A 239 8.84 -0.53 -13.21
N ALA A 240 8.72 0.79 -13.17
CA ALA A 240 9.05 1.66 -14.31
C ALA A 240 10.51 1.49 -14.79
N THR A 241 11.41 1.08 -13.90
CA THR A 241 12.83 0.86 -14.22
C THR A 241 13.14 -0.50 -14.84
N SER A 242 12.23 -1.49 -14.68
CA SER A 242 12.46 -2.87 -15.17
C SER A 242 12.00 -3.09 -16.62
N GLY A 243 11.25 -2.16 -17.20
CA GLY A 243 10.70 -2.24 -18.57
C GLY A 243 9.66 -3.37 -18.73
N ALA A 244 9.27 -3.65 -19.97
CA ALA A 244 8.18 -4.59 -20.29
C ALA A 244 8.41 -6.03 -19.81
N SER A 245 9.68 -6.46 -19.68
CA SER A 245 10.04 -7.80 -19.21
C SER A 245 10.12 -7.95 -17.69
N GLY A 246 9.93 -6.87 -16.94
CA GLY A 246 10.08 -6.83 -15.48
C GLY A 246 8.79 -7.02 -14.71
N LYS A 247 7.70 -7.47 -15.37
CA LYS A 247 6.44 -7.78 -14.68
C LYS A 247 6.50 -9.19 -14.11
N GLN A 248 6.18 -9.33 -12.83
CA GLN A 248 6.20 -10.61 -12.12
C GLN A 248 4.81 -10.94 -11.57
N GLU A 249 4.31 -12.13 -11.87
CA GLU A 249 3.11 -12.70 -11.25
C GLU A 249 3.50 -13.44 -9.96
N ILE A 250 2.76 -13.18 -8.89
CA ILE A 250 2.89 -13.84 -7.60
C ILE A 250 1.53 -14.44 -7.27
N ALA A 251 1.47 -15.76 -7.20
CA ALA A 251 0.24 -16.53 -7.07
C ALA A 251 0.16 -17.22 -5.69
N HIS A 252 -1.06 -17.23 -5.14
CA HIS A 252 -1.39 -17.90 -3.88
C HIS A 252 -2.71 -18.64 -4.01
N ASP A 253 -2.86 -19.75 -3.28
CA ASP A 253 -4.10 -20.50 -3.25
C ASP A 253 -5.24 -19.65 -2.68
N LYS A 254 -6.39 -19.65 -3.38
CA LYS A 254 -7.61 -18.99 -2.94
C LYS A 254 -8.39 -19.88 -1.99
N LEU A 255 -8.80 -19.35 -0.85
CA LEU A 255 -9.72 -20.06 0.05
C LEU A 255 -11.17 -19.98 -0.47
N PRO A 256 -12.03 -20.98 -0.14
CA PRO A 256 -13.38 -21.11 -0.71
C PRO A 256 -14.41 -20.15 -0.10
N PHE A 257 -13.99 -19.04 0.48
CA PHE A 257 -14.86 -18.00 1.02
C PHE A 257 -14.24 -16.63 0.85
N MET A 258 -15.06 -15.60 1.00
CA MET A 258 -14.68 -14.19 0.90
C MET A 258 -14.95 -13.49 2.23
N THR A 259 -14.10 -12.55 2.59
CA THR A 259 -14.31 -11.60 3.69
C THR A 259 -13.68 -10.26 3.35
N HIS A 260 -14.07 -9.20 4.05
CA HIS A 260 -13.49 -7.87 3.85
C HIS A 260 -12.19 -7.67 4.66
N GLY A 261 -11.46 -6.60 4.35
CA GLY A 261 -10.20 -6.26 5.01
C GLY A 261 -8.97 -7.04 4.52
N THR A 262 -9.13 -7.95 3.55
CA THR A 262 -8.00 -8.66 2.93
C THR A 262 -7.11 -7.73 2.14
N GLY A 263 -7.69 -6.70 1.47
CA GLY A 263 -6.95 -5.65 0.76
C GLY A 263 -6.07 -4.83 1.71
N ASP A 264 -6.65 -4.36 2.83
CA ASP A 264 -5.92 -3.61 3.86
C ASP A 264 -4.82 -4.46 4.52
N ALA A 265 -5.12 -5.74 4.80
CA ALA A 265 -4.15 -6.67 5.38
C ALA A 265 -2.97 -6.90 4.43
N PHE A 266 -3.26 -7.11 3.13
CA PHE A 266 -2.24 -7.26 2.09
C PHE A 266 -1.39 -6.00 1.95
N ALA A 267 -2.01 -4.82 1.76
CA ALA A 267 -1.30 -3.57 1.57
C ALA A 267 -0.45 -3.21 2.80
N SER A 268 -0.97 -3.41 4.01
CA SER A 268 -0.23 -3.17 5.26
C SER A 268 0.97 -4.11 5.42
N ALA A 269 0.81 -5.40 5.10
CA ALA A 269 1.90 -6.37 5.15
C ALA A 269 2.97 -6.09 4.07
N LEU A 270 2.54 -5.72 2.85
CA LEU A 270 3.42 -5.28 1.78
C LEU A 270 4.25 -4.04 2.19
N CYS A 271 3.57 -3.00 2.70
CA CYS A 271 4.25 -1.80 3.21
C CYS A 271 5.24 -2.15 4.32
N GLY A 272 4.84 -2.98 5.27
CA GLY A 272 5.71 -3.44 6.36
C GLY A 272 6.95 -4.20 5.86
N ALA A 273 6.80 -5.08 4.87
CA ALA A 273 7.91 -5.82 4.28
C ALA A 273 8.85 -4.91 3.48
N VAL A 274 8.31 -3.94 2.72
CA VAL A 274 9.11 -2.90 2.03
C VAL A 274 9.91 -2.10 3.04
N MET A 275 9.28 -1.64 4.13
CA MET A 275 9.95 -0.88 5.20
C MET A 275 10.93 -1.73 6.02
N ALA A 276 10.78 -3.06 5.99
CA ALA A 276 11.76 -3.99 6.53
C ALA A 276 13.00 -4.19 5.63
N GLY A 277 13.01 -3.58 4.44
CA GLY A 277 14.10 -3.66 3.47
C GLY A 277 14.03 -4.88 2.54
N ARG A 278 12.86 -5.53 2.45
CA ARG A 278 12.67 -6.66 1.53
C ARG A 278 12.52 -6.17 0.08
N PRO A 279 13.02 -6.92 -0.92
CA PRO A 279 12.72 -6.64 -2.32
C PRO A 279 11.22 -6.57 -2.57
N LEU A 280 10.77 -5.72 -3.51
CA LEU A 280 9.35 -5.45 -3.74
C LEU A 280 8.56 -6.72 -4.11
N ALA A 281 9.11 -7.57 -4.97
CA ALA A 281 8.45 -8.82 -5.36
C ALA A 281 8.35 -9.80 -4.17
N GLU A 282 9.39 -9.89 -3.34
CA GLU A 282 9.38 -10.68 -2.11
C GLU A 282 8.38 -10.11 -1.10
N SER A 283 8.31 -8.76 -0.97
CA SER A 283 7.34 -8.09 -0.13
C SER A 283 5.89 -8.43 -0.52
N ALA A 284 5.60 -8.49 -1.81
CA ALA A 284 4.28 -8.90 -2.31
C ALA A 284 4.00 -10.39 -2.06
N HIS A 285 5.01 -11.25 -2.13
CA HIS A 285 4.88 -12.67 -1.77
C HIS A 285 4.60 -12.83 -0.27
N ILE A 286 5.37 -12.16 0.59
CA ILE A 286 5.16 -12.16 2.05
C ILE A 286 3.75 -11.70 2.39
N ALA A 287 3.27 -10.61 1.76
CA ALA A 287 1.93 -10.09 1.98
C ALA A 287 0.84 -11.08 1.58
N GLY A 288 1.00 -11.75 0.45
CA GLY A 288 0.06 -12.78 -0.03
C GLY A 288 0.00 -14.00 0.88
N GLU A 289 1.16 -14.52 1.32
CA GLU A 289 1.22 -15.63 2.29
C GLU A 289 0.60 -15.26 3.62
N PHE A 290 0.89 -14.07 4.14
CA PHE A 290 0.28 -13.58 5.37
C PHE A 290 -1.25 -13.53 5.28
N VAL A 291 -1.80 -12.97 4.19
CA VAL A 291 -3.26 -12.92 4.00
C VAL A 291 -3.85 -14.32 3.85
N ARG A 292 -3.19 -15.23 3.12
CA ARG A 292 -3.64 -16.61 2.95
C ARG A 292 -3.75 -17.32 4.31
N HIS A 293 -2.73 -17.23 5.16
CA HIS A 293 -2.74 -17.82 6.50
C HIS A 293 -3.76 -17.14 7.43
N ALA A 294 -3.89 -15.81 7.34
CA ALA A 294 -4.92 -15.08 8.08
C ALA A 294 -6.33 -15.53 7.67
N MET A 295 -6.56 -15.79 6.38
CA MET A 295 -7.83 -16.36 5.90
C MET A 295 -8.05 -17.79 6.41
N GLU A 296 -7.01 -18.64 6.45
CA GLU A 296 -7.10 -19.97 7.08
C GLU A 296 -7.52 -19.87 8.56
N SER A 297 -6.99 -18.90 9.29
CA SER A 297 -7.39 -18.65 10.69
C SER A 297 -8.82 -18.10 10.79
N THR A 298 -9.22 -17.29 9.81
CA THR A 298 -10.52 -16.60 9.78
C THR A 298 -11.69 -17.58 9.69
N GLN A 299 -11.58 -18.66 8.93
CA GLN A 299 -12.68 -19.62 8.74
C GLN A 299 -13.19 -20.26 10.05
N PHE A 300 -12.36 -20.28 11.09
CA PHE A 300 -12.72 -20.82 12.40
C PHE A 300 -13.35 -19.80 13.34
N GLN A 301 -13.46 -18.52 12.91
CA GLN A 301 -13.99 -17.46 13.75
C GLN A 301 -15.52 -17.32 13.54
N PRO A 302 -16.27 -17.05 14.61
CA PRO A 302 -17.69 -16.76 14.47
C PRO A 302 -17.89 -15.48 13.64
N ASN A 303 -18.92 -15.49 12.78
CA ASN A 303 -19.24 -14.34 11.89
C ASN A 303 -18.07 -13.88 10.99
N HIS A 304 -17.21 -14.83 10.58
CA HIS A 304 -15.99 -14.53 9.82
C HIS A 304 -16.26 -13.82 8.49
N THR A 305 -17.42 -14.04 7.85
CA THR A 305 -17.79 -13.35 6.60
C THR A 305 -18.15 -11.88 6.79
N GLU A 306 -18.60 -11.50 7.99
CA GLU A 306 -19.05 -10.15 8.34
C GLU A 306 -18.00 -9.38 9.13
N ARG A 307 -17.23 -10.06 9.99
CA ARG A 307 -16.28 -9.46 10.91
C ARG A 307 -15.00 -9.01 10.21
N GLY A 308 -14.65 -9.62 9.09
CA GLY A 308 -13.42 -9.37 8.33
C GLY A 308 -12.29 -10.35 8.66
N VAL A 309 -11.17 -10.20 7.97
CA VAL A 309 -10.00 -11.08 8.07
C VAL A 309 -9.41 -11.08 9.48
N SER A 310 -9.21 -12.28 10.06
CA SER A 310 -8.65 -12.48 11.39
C SER A 310 -7.16 -12.81 11.29
N PHE A 311 -6.34 -11.78 11.41
CA PHE A 311 -4.89 -11.84 11.23
C PHE A 311 -4.12 -11.98 12.56
N GLU A 312 -4.78 -11.89 13.70
CA GLU A 312 -4.15 -11.78 15.02
C GLU A 312 -3.26 -12.98 15.36
N LEU A 313 -3.65 -14.18 14.92
CA LEU A 313 -2.88 -15.41 15.16
C LEU A 313 -1.68 -15.55 14.21
N ASN A 314 -1.54 -14.68 13.23
CA ASN A 314 -0.52 -14.77 12.20
C ASN A 314 0.51 -13.60 12.24
N LEU A 315 0.38 -12.67 13.21
CA LEU A 315 1.29 -11.52 13.33
C LEU A 315 2.73 -11.95 13.66
N ASP A 316 2.92 -12.98 14.44
CA ASP A 316 4.26 -13.52 14.74
C ASP A 316 4.92 -14.16 13.51
N GLU A 317 4.12 -14.75 12.63
CA GLU A 317 4.60 -15.28 11.36
C GLU A 317 5.07 -14.16 10.43
N LEU A 318 4.28 -13.09 10.28
CA LEU A 318 4.70 -11.91 9.52
C LEU A 318 6.03 -11.36 10.05
N THR A 319 6.16 -11.25 11.39
CA THR A 319 7.41 -10.82 12.04
C THR A 319 8.59 -11.71 11.64
N ARG A 320 8.39 -13.02 11.52
CA ARG A 320 9.44 -13.96 11.10
C ARG A 320 9.78 -13.84 9.61
N LEU A 321 8.76 -13.66 8.77
CA LEU A 321 8.93 -13.55 7.32
C LEU A 321 9.71 -12.29 6.92
N VAL A 322 9.40 -11.14 7.54
CA VAL A 322 10.09 -9.89 7.22
C VAL A 322 11.52 -9.80 7.78
N ARG A 323 11.90 -10.68 8.72
CA ARG A 323 13.24 -10.70 9.33
C ARG A 323 14.21 -11.68 8.68
N ARG A 324 13.72 -12.59 7.82
CA ARG A 324 14.54 -13.54 7.07
C ARG A 324 15.32 -12.85 5.97
#